data_20f7d3cc83004765268161fab9ce4577
#
_entry.id   20f7d3cc83004765268161fab9ce4577
#
_cell.length_a   1.000
_cell.length_b   1.000
_cell.length_c   1.000
_cell.angle_alpha   90.00
_cell.angle_beta   90.00
_cell.angle_gamma   90.00
#
_symmetry.space_group_name_H-M   'P 1'
#
loop_
_entity.id
_entity.type
_entity.pdbx_description
1 polymer ?
#
loop_
_entity_poly.entity_id
_entity_poly.type
_entity_poly.pdbx_seq_one_letter_code
_entity_poly.pdbx_strand_id
1 'polypeptide(L)'
;MRKIEQQMNTAIRGQRNWAGSNTTVFTTDNGLESTVYLHGNHIATYFHDDRKLQIFDGGWQSNTTKSRLNALLDEFDYGSFVFQKNWNWFLARNFNPSHKVDFTSGMTV
;
A
#
# COMPACT_ATOMS: atom_id res chain seq x y z
N MET A 1 0.82 -9.05 -10.76
CA MET A 1 1.57 -8.49 -9.61
C MET A 1 3.04 -8.83 -9.77
N ARG A 2 3.91 -7.87 -9.52
CA ARG A 2 5.36 -8.07 -9.63
C ARG A 2 5.85 -8.97 -8.51
N LYS A 3 6.95 -9.70 -8.75
CA LYS A 3 7.53 -10.62 -7.77
C LYS A 3 7.90 -9.90 -6.46
N ILE A 4 8.50 -8.70 -6.56
CA ILE A 4 8.85 -7.91 -5.38
C ILE A 4 7.61 -7.55 -4.56
N GLU A 5 6.47 -7.33 -5.21
CA GLU A 5 5.21 -7.02 -4.54
C GLU A 5 4.63 -8.24 -3.85
N GLN A 6 4.76 -9.43 -4.45
CA GLN A 6 4.38 -10.68 -3.81
C GLN A 6 5.20 -10.93 -2.54
N GLN A 7 6.51 -10.68 -2.62
CA GLN A 7 7.42 -10.83 -1.47
C GLN A 7 7.09 -9.84 -0.36
N MET A 8 6.80 -8.59 -0.74
CA MET A 8 6.35 -7.54 0.19
C MET A 8 5.10 -7.99 0.94
N ASN A 9 4.07 -8.42 0.21
CA ASN A 9 2.81 -8.86 0.80
C ASN A 9 2.99 -10.08 1.70
N THR A 10 3.82 -11.03 1.31
CA THR A 10 4.14 -12.21 2.11
C THR A 10 4.80 -11.82 3.44
N ALA A 11 5.72 -10.87 3.40
CA ALA A 11 6.38 -10.38 4.61
C ALA A 11 5.39 -9.74 5.58
N ILE A 12 4.47 -8.92 5.06
CA ILE A 12 3.43 -8.29 5.88
C ILE A 12 2.53 -9.36 6.51
N ARG A 13 2.04 -10.31 5.71
CA ARG A 13 1.21 -11.43 6.21
C ARG A 13 1.90 -12.21 7.29
N GLY A 14 3.22 -12.44 7.14
CA GLY A 14 4.03 -13.17 8.11
C GLY A 14 4.51 -12.33 9.28
N GLN A 15 4.17 -11.05 9.33
CA GLN A 15 4.59 -10.11 10.40
C GLN A 15 6.12 -10.09 10.51
N ARG A 16 6.80 -10.01 9.37
CA ARG A 16 8.27 -10.09 9.30
C ARG A 16 8.85 -8.84 8.68
N ASN A 17 10.11 -8.58 9.02
CA ASN A 17 10.92 -7.58 8.33
C ASN A 17 11.42 -8.17 7.01
N TRP A 18 11.48 -7.32 5.98
CA TRP A 18 11.94 -7.74 4.66
C TRP A 18 12.47 -6.53 3.90
N ALA A 19 13.46 -6.78 3.04
CA ALA A 19 13.99 -5.74 2.17
C ALA A 19 14.19 -6.30 0.76
N GLY A 20 13.63 -5.61 -0.22
CA GLY A 20 13.91 -5.83 -1.64
C GLY A 20 14.87 -4.77 -2.17
N SER A 21 14.91 -4.56 -3.50
CA SER A 21 15.84 -3.60 -4.09
C SER A 21 15.51 -2.15 -3.71
N ASN A 22 14.23 -1.78 -3.73
CA ASN A 22 13.79 -0.41 -3.44
C ASN A 22 12.64 -0.36 -2.43
N THR A 23 12.22 -1.51 -1.91
CA THR A 23 11.04 -1.61 -1.04
C THR A 23 11.43 -2.35 0.24
N THR A 24 10.99 -1.82 1.38
CA THR A 24 11.27 -2.40 2.69
C THR A 24 9.97 -2.55 3.47
N VAL A 25 9.88 -3.62 4.25
CA VAL A 25 8.81 -3.82 5.23
C VAL A 25 9.44 -3.91 6.61
N PHE A 26 8.98 -3.08 7.51
CA PHE A 26 9.37 -3.10 8.92
C PHE A 26 8.15 -3.42 9.76
N THR A 27 8.24 -4.52 10.54
CA THR A 27 7.17 -4.90 11.46
C THR A 27 7.64 -4.63 12.88
N THR A 28 6.77 -4.01 13.68
CA THR A 28 7.05 -3.72 15.08
C THR A 28 7.28 -5.01 15.89
N ASP A 29 8.01 -4.90 17.01
CA ASP A 29 8.35 -6.07 17.82
C ASP A 29 7.11 -6.80 18.34
N ASN A 30 6.03 -6.07 18.63
CA ASN A 30 4.76 -6.68 19.04
C ASN A 30 3.96 -7.29 17.88
N GLY A 31 4.43 -7.14 16.64
CA GLY A 31 3.78 -7.70 15.46
C GLY A 31 2.51 -6.98 15.00
N LEU A 32 2.16 -5.84 15.62
CA LEU A 32 0.86 -5.20 15.36
C LEU A 32 0.84 -4.25 14.17
N GLU A 33 2.00 -3.74 13.75
CA GLU A 33 2.09 -2.79 12.64
C GLU A 33 3.21 -3.18 11.69
N SER A 34 2.89 -3.23 10.40
CA SER A 34 3.88 -3.42 9.34
C SER A 34 3.89 -2.18 8.45
N THR A 35 5.03 -1.53 8.37
CA THR A 35 5.21 -0.29 7.62
C THR A 35 6.02 -0.55 6.36
N VAL A 36 5.58 0.02 5.24
CA VAL A 36 6.19 -0.16 3.93
C VAL A 36 6.85 1.14 3.50
N TYR A 37 8.11 1.02 3.08
CA TYR A 37 8.90 2.14 2.54
C TYR A 37 9.28 1.83 1.10
N LEU A 38 9.16 2.84 0.23
CA LEU A 38 9.66 2.81 -1.14
C LEU A 38 10.73 3.88 -1.28
N HIS A 39 11.96 3.47 -1.64
CA HIS A 39 13.12 4.38 -1.65
C HIS A 39 13.27 5.14 -0.33
N GLY A 40 12.97 4.49 0.79
CA GLY A 40 13.03 5.10 2.11
C GLY A 40 11.85 6.00 2.47
N ASN A 41 10.86 6.15 1.59
CA ASN A 41 9.67 6.97 1.85
C ASN A 41 8.50 6.10 2.30
N HIS A 42 7.83 6.50 3.36
CA HIS A 42 6.67 5.79 3.90
C HIS A 42 5.51 5.83 2.91
N ILE A 43 5.04 4.66 2.47
CA ILE A 43 3.91 4.57 1.55
C ILE A 43 2.72 3.83 2.13
N ALA A 44 2.90 3.01 3.18
CA ALA A 44 1.76 2.32 3.80
C ALA A 44 2.11 1.83 5.20
N THR A 45 1.06 1.66 6.01
CA THR A 45 1.14 0.92 7.27
C THR A 45 -0.08 0.00 7.36
N TYR A 46 0.15 -1.27 7.64
CA TYR A 46 -0.90 -2.23 7.88
C TYR A 46 -1.03 -2.49 9.39
N PHE A 47 -2.23 -2.25 9.92
CA PHE A 47 -2.56 -2.47 11.33
C PHE A 47 -3.19 -3.85 11.46
N HIS A 48 -2.43 -4.81 11.97
CA HIS A 48 -2.83 -6.23 11.97
C HIS A 48 -4.08 -6.49 12.82
N ASP A 49 -4.21 -5.83 13.98
CA ASP A 49 -5.37 -6.02 14.85
C ASP A 49 -6.66 -5.53 14.20
N ASP A 50 -6.61 -4.35 13.61
CA ASP A 50 -7.77 -3.71 13.02
C ASP A 50 -8.03 -4.18 11.59
N ARG A 51 -7.07 -4.85 10.95
CA ARG A 51 -7.07 -5.21 9.54
C ARG A 51 -7.32 -4.01 8.67
N LYS A 52 -6.63 -2.90 8.98
CA LYS A 52 -6.73 -1.64 8.26
C LYS A 52 -5.41 -1.31 7.60
N LEU A 53 -5.51 -0.75 6.40
CA LEU A 53 -4.35 -0.28 5.65
C LEU A 53 -4.43 1.23 5.51
N GLN A 54 -3.37 1.92 5.95
CA GLN A 54 -3.21 3.35 5.76
C GLN A 54 -2.22 3.56 4.61
N ILE A 55 -2.56 4.41 3.65
CA ILE A 55 -1.77 4.59 2.44
C ILE A 55 -1.30 6.03 2.27
N PHE A 56 -0.09 6.16 1.73
CA PHE A 56 0.58 7.45 1.52
C PHE A 56 1.19 7.46 0.13
N ASP A 57 1.43 8.63 -0.44
CA ASP A 57 2.14 8.76 -1.71
C ASP A 57 3.66 8.84 -1.54
N GLY A 58 4.14 8.93 -0.30
CA GLY A 58 5.58 9.05 -0.02
C GLY A 58 6.16 10.40 -0.43
N GLY A 59 5.32 11.39 -0.69
CA GLY A 59 5.73 12.70 -1.21
C GLY A 59 5.96 12.73 -2.71
N TRP A 60 5.73 11.61 -3.42
CA TRP A 60 5.98 11.50 -4.86
C TRP A 60 4.97 10.55 -5.51
N GLN A 61 4.08 11.09 -6.34
CA GLN A 61 3.06 10.31 -7.04
C GLN A 61 3.63 9.69 -8.32
N SER A 62 4.38 8.60 -8.17
CA SER A 62 5.00 7.89 -9.29
C SER A 62 4.21 6.63 -9.66
N ASN A 63 4.48 6.09 -10.86
CA ASN A 63 3.91 4.81 -11.29
C ASN A 63 4.35 3.66 -10.37
N THR A 64 5.58 3.70 -9.86
CA THR A 64 6.07 2.67 -8.95
C THR A 64 5.32 2.73 -7.62
N THR A 65 5.10 3.92 -7.06
CA THR A 65 4.30 4.08 -5.85
C THR A 65 2.89 3.52 -6.06
N LYS A 66 2.26 3.89 -7.17
CA LYS A 66 0.91 3.41 -7.51
C LYS A 66 0.87 1.89 -7.63
N SER A 67 1.87 1.29 -8.28
CA SER A 67 1.97 -0.17 -8.40
C SER A 67 2.06 -0.84 -7.04
N ARG A 68 2.91 -0.33 -6.14
CA ARG A 68 3.05 -0.88 -4.79
C ARG A 68 1.75 -0.76 -4.00
N LEU A 69 1.10 0.41 -4.05
CA LEU A 69 -0.17 0.62 -3.36
C LEU A 69 -1.26 -0.31 -3.89
N ASN A 70 -1.33 -0.52 -5.20
CA ASN A 70 -2.32 -1.42 -5.77
C ASN A 70 -2.08 -2.87 -5.40
N ALA A 71 -0.81 -3.29 -5.27
CA ALA A 71 -0.49 -4.62 -4.77
C ALA A 71 -0.93 -4.81 -3.32
N LEU A 72 -0.71 -3.79 -2.47
CA LEU A 72 -1.15 -3.82 -1.08
C LEU A 72 -2.68 -3.85 -0.98
N LEU A 73 -3.35 -3.02 -1.76
CA LEU A 73 -4.82 -2.97 -1.77
C LEU A 73 -5.41 -4.30 -2.26
N ASP A 74 -4.84 -4.89 -3.29
CA ASP A 74 -5.29 -6.18 -3.80
C ASP A 74 -5.20 -7.27 -2.72
N GLU A 75 -4.19 -7.22 -1.86
CA GLU A 75 -3.98 -8.21 -0.80
C GLU A 75 -4.83 -7.91 0.44
N PHE A 76 -4.93 -6.65 0.85
CA PHE A 76 -5.45 -6.28 2.18
C PHE A 76 -6.80 -5.56 2.14
N ASP A 77 -7.24 -5.09 0.97
CA ASP A 77 -8.54 -4.45 0.79
C ASP A 77 -9.06 -4.74 -0.63
N TYR A 78 -9.29 -6.00 -0.89
CA TYR A 78 -9.60 -6.53 -2.22
C TYR A 78 -10.78 -5.79 -2.85
N GLY A 79 -10.60 -5.36 -4.11
CA GLY A 79 -11.58 -4.56 -4.83
C GLY A 79 -11.28 -3.06 -4.82
N SER A 80 -10.38 -2.62 -3.94
CA SER A 80 -9.93 -1.22 -3.91
C SER A 80 -8.69 -1.04 -4.77
N PHE A 81 -8.59 0.11 -5.43
CA PHE A 81 -7.42 0.42 -6.24
C PHE A 81 -7.22 1.93 -6.40
N VAL A 82 -5.96 2.33 -6.58
CA VAL A 82 -5.57 3.70 -6.88
C VAL A 82 -5.40 3.84 -8.39
N PHE A 83 -6.00 4.88 -8.95
CA PHE A 83 -5.81 5.19 -10.36
C PHE A 83 -5.65 6.69 -10.57
N GLN A 84 -5.12 7.05 -11.74
CA GLN A 84 -4.87 8.44 -12.10
C GLN A 84 -5.77 8.83 -13.27
N LYS A 85 -6.39 10.02 -13.15
CA LYS A 85 -7.18 10.61 -14.22
C LYS A 85 -7.00 12.12 -14.18
N ASN A 86 -6.69 12.73 -15.31
CA ASN A 86 -6.47 14.18 -15.41
C ASN A 86 -5.43 14.65 -14.37
N TRP A 87 -4.34 13.87 -14.22
CA TRP A 87 -3.21 14.14 -13.32
C TRP A 87 -3.54 14.04 -11.82
N ASN A 88 -4.77 13.67 -11.47
CA ASN A 88 -5.18 13.47 -10.08
C ASN A 88 -5.29 11.99 -9.75
N TRP A 89 -4.89 11.63 -8.53
CA TRP A 89 -5.05 10.28 -8.01
C TRP A 89 -6.38 10.12 -7.29
N PHE A 90 -7.00 8.97 -7.49
CA PHE A 90 -8.27 8.58 -6.86
C PHE A 90 -8.14 7.20 -6.25
N LEU A 91 -8.90 6.97 -5.17
CA LEU A 91 -9.12 5.63 -4.62
C LEU A 91 -10.51 5.18 -5.01
N ALA A 92 -10.60 4.07 -5.71
CA ALA A 92 -11.87 3.43 -6.08
C ALA A 92 -12.10 2.19 -5.25
N ARG A 93 -13.37 1.76 -5.15
CA ARG A 93 -13.78 0.57 -4.41
C ARG A 93 -14.65 -0.33 -5.28
N ASN A 94 -14.80 -1.59 -4.86
CA ASN A 94 -15.69 -2.56 -5.51
C ASN A 94 -15.37 -2.76 -6.99
N PHE A 95 -14.08 -2.69 -7.35
CA PHE A 95 -13.63 -2.80 -8.73
C PHE A 95 -14.26 -1.78 -9.68
N ASN A 96 -14.82 -0.70 -9.15
CA ASN A 96 -15.60 0.26 -9.93
C ASN A 96 -14.98 1.66 -9.85
N PRO A 97 -14.38 2.17 -10.96
CA PRO A 97 -13.80 3.52 -10.94
C PRO A 97 -14.82 4.64 -10.73
N SER A 98 -16.11 4.35 -10.87
CA SER A 98 -17.16 5.32 -10.54
C SER A 98 -17.36 5.47 -9.02
N HIS A 99 -16.98 4.47 -8.23
CA HIS A 99 -16.99 4.52 -6.77
C HIS A 99 -15.66 5.06 -6.28
N LYS A 100 -15.36 6.31 -6.58
CA LYS A 100 -14.06 6.90 -6.26
C LYS A 100 -14.17 8.07 -5.31
N VAL A 101 -13.12 8.23 -4.52
CA VAL A 101 -12.87 9.44 -3.72
C VAL A 101 -11.48 9.94 -4.08
N ASP A 102 -11.21 11.21 -3.78
CA ASP A 102 -9.87 11.74 -3.97
C ASP A 102 -8.87 10.97 -3.11
N PHE A 103 -7.72 10.63 -3.70
CA PHE A 103 -6.62 10.07 -2.93
C PHE A 103 -6.07 11.16 -2.01
N THR A 104 -6.05 10.87 -0.72
CA THR A 104 -5.42 11.73 0.29
C THR A 104 -4.32 10.94 0.97
N SER A 105 -3.09 11.45 0.92
CA SER A 105 -1.96 10.79 1.59
C SER A 105 -2.23 10.68 3.08
N GLY A 106 -2.13 9.45 3.62
CA GLY A 106 -2.45 9.14 5.00
C GLY A 106 -3.88 8.64 5.22
N MET A 107 -4.66 8.49 4.16
CA MET A 107 -6.02 7.95 4.30
C MET A 107 -5.99 6.48 4.70
N THR A 108 -7.00 6.05 5.46
CA THR A 108 -7.17 4.66 5.86
C THR A 108 -8.28 4.01 5.03
N VAL A 109 -8.01 2.83 4.55
CA VAL A 109 -8.94 2.04 3.73
C VAL A 109 -9.39 0.78 4.42
#